data_57763acd395239b5aa335f40e0d61495
#
_entry.id   57763acd395239b5aa335f40e0d61495
#
_cell.length_a   1.000
_cell.length_b   1.000
_cell.length_c   1.000
_cell.angle_alpha   90.00
_cell.angle_beta   90.00
_cell.angle_gamma   90.00
#
_symmetry.space_group_name_H-M   'P 1'
#
loop_
_entity.id
_entity.type
_entity.pdbx_description
1 polymer ?
#
loop_
_entity_poly.entity_id
_entity_poly.type
_entity_poly.pdbx_seq_one_letter_code
_entity_poly.pdbx_strand_id
1 'polypeptide(L)'
;MRRILPLGVLLAAKSISDVGFALDFVCLGVFVWVRTQSAVATAALGLCLYAGGVLGGRLGQRYGARWDRRRAMVIADLARMVALLVLAAVPGTAQLWWLFPAVLVIGAGRSVFEATLAAATPVLAGNRRTQAVNSAFSAAKGLALVLGMGLAIVAVPAVGYRGVFLLDAATYALSGIVLLTTPLRLREPAPPQPTGPTGPSRPTGPTRGPAGSTARPPAVGWAVLAGGLGALVVVRGLDAFGSASHHVGLPLLGGERDPANPASLVGAVWMAWAAGLLLGSLGVRPLLAPAIESRSVPVFGVATAVMSAGFIGIFWLGSWPAVMAAAAIAGVGDALSEVTFKQSLQSLPDEARGGAFGTAQIVLNVGFTVGVLSVGASAAPERIAAIVAAMHGVALLAALGLAGRFWSWSVPRVRTPAVDAQ
;
A
#
# COMPACT_ATOMS: atom_id res chain seq x y z
N MET A 1 26.36 -19.00 -2.22
CA MET A 1 26.72 -17.77 -1.52
C MET A 1 26.78 -16.53 -2.42
N ARG A 2 27.25 -16.53 -3.66
CA ARG A 2 27.41 -15.33 -4.51
C ARG A 2 26.11 -14.55 -4.88
N ARG A 3 24.90 -15.12 -4.75
CA ARG A 3 23.63 -14.44 -5.06
C ARG A 3 22.91 -13.83 -3.83
N ILE A 4 23.28 -14.22 -2.62
CA ILE A 4 22.60 -13.80 -1.38
C ILE A 4 23.03 -12.38 -0.99
N LEU A 5 24.32 -12.06 -1.14
CA LEU A 5 24.86 -10.76 -0.75
C LEU A 5 24.21 -9.58 -1.52
N PRO A 6 24.11 -9.62 -2.87
CA PRO A 6 23.45 -8.53 -3.61
C PRO A 6 21.96 -8.34 -3.24
N LEU A 7 21.24 -9.42 -2.95
CA LEU A 7 19.86 -9.37 -2.52
C LEU A 7 19.73 -8.74 -1.12
N GLY A 8 20.63 -9.11 -0.19
CA GLY A 8 20.66 -8.53 1.16
C GLY A 8 20.95 -7.03 1.13
N VAL A 9 21.88 -6.58 0.29
CA VAL A 9 22.19 -5.16 0.10
C VAL A 9 20.99 -4.40 -0.48
N LEU A 10 20.30 -4.97 -1.47
CA LEU A 10 19.08 -4.39 -2.03
C LEU A 10 17.95 -4.29 -0.99
N LEU A 11 17.77 -5.34 -0.18
CA LEU A 11 16.79 -5.35 0.90
C LEU A 11 17.08 -4.25 1.91
N ALA A 12 18.34 -4.11 2.34
CA ALA A 12 18.76 -3.07 3.29
C ALA A 12 18.52 -1.65 2.72
N ALA A 13 18.95 -1.40 1.48
CA ALA A 13 18.75 -0.10 0.82
C ALA A 13 17.24 0.23 0.66
N LYS A 14 16.44 -0.75 0.24
CA LYS A 14 14.98 -0.60 0.15
C LYS A 14 14.37 -0.31 1.53
N SER A 15 14.81 -0.99 2.58
CA SER A 15 14.31 -0.76 3.94
C SER A 15 14.64 0.64 4.43
N ILE A 16 15.83 1.16 4.16
CA ILE A 16 16.21 2.54 4.49
C ILE A 16 15.32 3.54 3.74
N SER A 17 15.08 3.31 2.46
CA SER A 17 14.14 4.13 1.66
C SER A 17 12.70 4.05 2.18
N ASP A 18 12.24 2.89 2.67
CA ASP A 18 10.92 2.75 3.27
C ASP A 18 10.82 3.46 4.64
N VAL A 19 11.90 3.49 5.43
CA VAL A 19 11.98 4.30 6.67
C VAL A 19 11.85 5.79 6.34
N GLY A 20 12.60 6.28 5.35
CA GLY A 20 12.52 7.67 4.89
C GLY A 20 11.10 8.04 4.44
N PHE A 21 10.50 7.22 3.59
CA PHE A 21 9.11 7.41 3.15
C PHE A 21 8.12 7.44 4.32
N ALA A 22 8.27 6.54 5.31
CA ALA A 22 7.36 6.47 6.45
C ALA A 22 7.50 7.69 7.36
N LEU A 23 8.73 8.17 7.56
CA LEU A 23 9.04 9.43 8.25
C LEU A 23 8.38 10.61 7.52
N ASP A 24 8.61 10.71 6.20
CA ASP A 24 8.12 11.80 5.38
C ASP A 24 6.58 11.80 5.28
N PHE A 25 5.96 10.63 5.22
CA PHE A 25 4.49 10.50 5.23
C PHE A 25 3.83 11.20 6.44
N VAL A 26 4.38 11.01 7.64
CA VAL A 26 3.91 11.70 8.86
C VAL A 26 4.18 13.20 8.75
N CYS A 27 5.40 13.57 8.36
CA CYS A 27 5.85 14.96 8.32
C CYS A 27 5.09 15.79 7.28
N LEU A 28 4.81 15.27 6.10
CA LEU A 28 4.05 15.97 5.06
C LEU A 28 2.63 16.31 5.52
N GLY A 29 1.92 15.35 6.15
CA GLY A 29 0.58 15.57 6.66
C GLY A 29 0.52 16.66 7.72
N VAL A 30 1.46 16.58 8.70
CA VAL A 30 1.57 17.59 9.77
C VAL A 30 2.02 18.94 9.22
N PHE A 31 3.00 18.96 8.30
CA PHE A 31 3.50 20.17 7.67
C PHE A 31 2.39 20.98 6.98
N VAL A 32 1.55 20.30 6.17
CA VAL A 32 0.43 20.95 5.49
C VAL A 32 -0.54 21.53 6.51
N TRP A 33 -0.91 20.75 7.52
CA TRP A 33 -1.84 21.21 8.55
C TRP A 33 -1.28 22.44 9.31
N VAL A 34 -0.05 22.37 9.79
CA VAL A 34 0.58 23.47 10.55
C VAL A 34 0.70 24.75 9.71
N ARG A 35 0.97 24.62 8.40
CA ARG A 35 1.15 25.77 7.49
C ARG A 35 -0.13 26.36 6.98
N THR A 36 -1.19 25.58 6.83
CA THR A 36 -2.43 26.02 6.16
C THR A 36 -3.62 26.10 7.09
N GLN A 37 -3.61 25.39 8.20
CA GLN A 37 -4.76 25.19 9.11
C GLN A 37 -6.02 24.76 8.32
N SER A 38 -5.81 24.04 7.19
CA SER A 38 -6.85 23.68 6.25
C SER A 38 -6.96 22.16 6.10
N ALA A 39 -8.11 21.61 6.50
CA ALA A 39 -8.45 20.21 6.27
C ALA A 39 -8.53 19.89 4.76
N VAL A 40 -8.97 20.86 3.94
CA VAL A 40 -9.00 20.70 2.46
C VAL A 40 -7.59 20.51 1.91
N ALA A 41 -6.62 21.32 2.36
CA ALA A 41 -5.24 21.19 1.93
C ALA A 41 -4.61 19.85 2.38
N THR A 42 -4.89 19.43 3.63
CA THR A 42 -4.45 18.14 4.15
C THR A 42 -5.08 16.98 3.38
N ALA A 43 -6.35 17.09 3.04
CA ALA A 43 -7.06 16.12 2.19
C ALA A 43 -6.46 16.05 0.77
N ALA A 44 -6.16 17.20 0.16
CA ALA A 44 -5.56 17.29 -1.17
C ALA A 44 -4.18 16.60 -1.24
N LEU A 45 -3.40 16.63 -0.14
CA LEU A 45 -2.13 15.89 -0.05
C LEU A 45 -2.32 14.39 -0.28
N GLY A 46 -3.28 13.78 0.43
CA GLY A 46 -3.65 12.37 0.27
C GLY A 46 -4.07 12.06 -1.16
N LEU A 47 -4.93 12.91 -1.76
CA LEU A 47 -5.35 12.74 -3.17
C LEU A 47 -4.16 12.79 -4.13
N CYS A 48 -3.21 13.70 -3.94
CA CYS A 48 -2.02 13.79 -4.77
C CYS A 48 -1.15 12.53 -4.66
N LEU A 49 -0.97 11.99 -3.46
CA LEU A 49 -0.21 10.76 -3.24
C LEU A 49 -0.86 9.56 -3.97
N TYR A 50 -2.17 9.40 -3.82
CA TYR A 50 -2.92 8.32 -4.48
C TYR A 50 -2.99 8.50 -5.99
N ALA A 51 -3.23 9.71 -6.49
CA ALA A 51 -3.22 10.02 -7.92
C ALA A 51 -1.87 9.72 -8.54
N GLY A 52 -0.79 10.09 -7.85
CA GLY A 52 0.58 9.73 -8.22
C GLY A 52 0.76 8.22 -8.31
N GLY A 53 0.30 7.47 -7.32
CA GLY A 53 0.33 6.01 -7.32
C GLY A 53 -0.38 5.38 -8.52
N VAL A 54 -1.57 5.88 -8.86
CA VAL A 54 -2.33 5.44 -10.05
C VAL A 54 -1.57 5.78 -11.34
N LEU A 55 -1.01 6.98 -11.43
CA LEU A 55 -0.22 7.41 -12.58
C LEU A 55 1.01 6.53 -12.79
N GLY A 56 1.78 6.29 -11.73
CA GLY A 56 2.95 5.40 -11.75
C GLY A 56 2.59 3.97 -12.12
N GLY A 57 1.47 3.45 -11.60
CA GLY A 57 0.94 2.14 -11.96
C GLY A 57 0.59 2.02 -13.45
N ARG A 58 -0.07 3.03 -14.02
CA ARG A 58 -0.38 3.09 -15.46
C ARG A 58 0.87 3.19 -16.32
N LEU A 59 1.87 3.99 -15.90
CA LEU A 59 3.15 4.06 -16.59
C LEU A 59 3.85 2.69 -16.60
N GLY A 60 3.85 2.00 -15.46
CA GLY A 60 4.38 0.65 -15.33
C GLY A 60 3.67 -0.36 -16.23
N GLN A 61 2.34 -0.33 -16.31
CA GLN A 61 1.55 -1.19 -17.20
C GLN A 61 1.86 -0.93 -18.68
N ARG A 62 1.94 0.34 -19.07
CA ARG A 62 2.11 0.71 -20.49
C ARG A 62 3.54 0.49 -21.01
N TYR A 63 4.53 0.75 -20.15
CA TYR A 63 5.93 0.81 -20.56
C TYR A 63 6.83 -0.18 -19.84
N GLY A 64 6.39 -0.81 -18.75
CA GLY A 64 7.24 -1.64 -17.88
C GLY A 64 7.89 -2.84 -18.57
N ALA A 65 7.24 -3.43 -19.57
CA ALA A 65 7.82 -4.52 -20.38
C ALA A 65 9.02 -4.05 -21.22
N ARG A 66 9.04 -2.78 -21.64
CA ARG A 66 10.08 -2.18 -22.49
C ARG A 66 11.21 -1.55 -21.69
N TRP A 67 10.96 -1.17 -20.43
CA TRP A 67 11.94 -0.50 -19.60
C TRP A 67 13.01 -1.46 -19.10
N ASP A 68 14.23 -0.97 -19.04
CA ASP A 68 15.25 -1.60 -18.22
C ASP A 68 14.86 -1.43 -16.74
N ARG A 69 14.67 -2.55 -16.04
CA ARG A 69 14.17 -2.57 -14.66
C ARG A 69 15.04 -1.77 -13.71
N ARG A 70 16.38 -1.82 -13.88
CA ARG A 70 17.31 -1.05 -13.05
C ARG A 70 17.14 0.44 -13.30
N ARG A 71 17.13 0.86 -14.57
CA ARG A 71 16.95 2.25 -14.94
C ARG A 71 15.62 2.81 -14.45
N ALA A 72 14.53 2.05 -14.58
CA ALA A 72 13.22 2.46 -14.09
C ALA A 72 13.19 2.71 -12.57
N MET A 73 13.83 1.84 -11.77
CA MET A 73 13.94 2.00 -10.33
C MET A 73 14.83 3.19 -9.95
N VAL A 74 15.98 3.37 -10.62
CA VAL A 74 16.88 4.51 -10.39
C VAL A 74 16.22 5.84 -10.76
N ILE A 75 15.53 5.90 -11.90
CA ILE A 75 14.79 7.12 -12.31
C ILE A 75 13.67 7.44 -11.30
N ALA A 76 12.97 6.42 -10.80
CA ALA A 76 11.94 6.59 -9.78
C ALA A 76 12.51 7.16 -8.47
N ASP A 77 13.67 6.67 -8.01
CA ASP A 77 14.34 7.20 -6.82
C ASP A 77 14.87 8.61 -7.05
N LEU A 78 15.48 8.86 -8.21
CA LEU A 78 16.00 10.19 -8.57
C LEU A 78 14.89 11.23 -8.65
N ALA A 79 13.74 10.88 -9.25
CA ALA A 79 12.60 11.78 -9.33
C ALA A 79 12.07 12.16 -7.95
N ARG A 80 11.96 11.17 -7.03
CA ARG A 80 11.54 11.39 -5.64
C ARG A 80 12.55 12.25 -4.88
N MET A 81 13.83 11.93 -5.00
CA MET A 81 14.92 12.71 -4.43
C MET A 81 14.86 14.17 -4.87
N VAL A 82 14.79 14.43 -6.18
CA VAL A 82 14.74 15.81 -6.72
C VAL A 82 13.49 16.54 -6.24
N ALA A 83 12.32 15.87 -6.20
CA ALA A 83 11.10 16.48 -5.70
C ALA A 83 11.24 16.95 -4.23
N LEU A 84 11.88 16.17 -3.36
CA LEU A 84 12.13 16.53 -1.97
C LEU A 84 13.22 17.59 -1.82
N LEU A 85 14.29 17.54 -2.63
CA LEU A 85 15.33 18.56 -2.61
C LEU A 85 14.76 19.94 -3.01
N VAL A 86 13.92 19.99 -4.03
CA VAL A 86 13.22 21.22 -4.42
C VAL A 86 12.28 21.66 -3.31
N LEU A 87 11.51 20.75 -2.71
CA LEU A 87 10.62 21.07 -1.58
C LEU A 87 11.40 21.65 -0.39
N ALA A 88 12.58 21.11 -0.10
CA ALA A 88 13.44 21.62 0.96
C ALA A 88 14.08 22.98 0.62
N ALA A 89 14.39 23.24 -0.66
CA ALA A 89 15.06 24.46 -1.11
C ALA A 89 14.10 25.66 -1.25
N VAL A 90 12.84 25.41 -1.68
CA VAL A 90 11.87 26.47 -1.94
C VAL A 90 11.39 27.13 -0.63
N PRO A 91 11.48 28.46 -0.48
CA PRO A 91 11.05 29.14 0.74
C PRO A 91 9.60 29.64 0.66
N GLY A 92 9.05 29.98 1.83
CA GLY A 92 7.78 30.71 1.96
C GLY A 92 6.56 29.98 1.41
N THR A 93 5.66 30.73 0.81
CA THR A 93 4.39 30.21 0.27
C THR A 93 4.58 29.35 -0.98
N ALA A 94 5.64 29.57 -1.74
CA ALA A 94 5.97 28.77 -2.91
C ALA A 94 6.23 27.29 -2.52
N GLN A 95 6.70 27.02 -1.30
CA GLN A 95 6.87 25.67 -0.78
C GLN A 95 5.55 24.89 -0.73
N LEU A 96 4.44 25.53 -0.36
CA LEU A 96 3.11 24.90 -0.34
C LEU A 96 2.63 24.55 -1.75
N TRP A 97 2.86 25.43 -2.72
CA TRP A 97 2.49 25.14 -4.11
C TRP A 97 3.30 24.01 -4.70
N TRP A 98 4.59 23.89 -4.35
CA TRP A 98 5.45 22.81 -4.80
C TRP A 98 5.12 21.47 -4.13
N LEU A 99 4.58 21.49 -2.91
CA LEU A 99 4.30 20.31 -2.12
C LEU A 99 3.40 19.32 -2.85
N PHE A 100 2.30 19.77 -3.45
CA PHE A 100 1.33 18.88 -4.11
C PHE A 100 1.93 18.16 -5.33
N PRO A 101 2.61 18.83 -6.29
CA PRO A 101 3.31 18.13 -7.35
C PRO A 101 4.43 17.22 -6.84
N ALA A 102 5.15 17.61 -5.77
CA ALA A 102 6.18 16.77 -5.18
C ALA A 102 5.59 15.45 -4.65
N VAL A 103 4.47 15.50 -3.90
CA VAL A 103 3.79 14.32 -3.37
C VAL A 103 3.22 13.44 -4.49
N LEU A 104 2.73 14.03 -5.58
CA LEU A 104 2.31 13.28 -6.77
C LEU A 104 3.49 12.52 -7.39
N VAL A 105 4.67 13.16 -7.51
CA VAL A 105 5.90 12.51 -8.00
C VAL A 105 6.36 11.40 -7.05
N ILE A 106 6.29 11.62 -5.73
CA ILE A 106 6.62 10.61 -4.70
C ILE A 106 5.71 9.38 -4.85
N GLY A 107 4.41 9.58 -4.98
CA GLY A 107 3.44 8.50 -5.20
C GLY A 107 3.69 7.73 -6.49
N ALA A 108 3.94 8.45 -7.59
CA ALA A 108 4.23 7.84 -8.90
C ALA A 108 5.53 7.04 -8.90
N GLY A 109 6.59 7.63 -8.38
CA GLY A 109 7.91 6.99 -8.27
C GLY A 109 7.85 5.73 -7.39
N ARG A 110 7.14 5.79 -6.25
CA ARG A 110 6.92 4.64 -5.39
C ARG A 110 6.23 3.49 -6.13
N SER A 111 5.14 3.78 -6.84
CA SER A 111 4.37 2.77 -7.57
C SER A 111 5.21 2.12 -8.68
N VAL A 112 5.97 2.91 -9.45
CA VAL A 112 6.89 2.40 -10.49
C VAL A 112 7.97 1.51 -9.86
N PHE A 113 8.58 1.96 -8.76
CA PHE A 113 9.63 1.21 -8.07
C PHE A 113 9.09 -0.14 -7.54
N GLU A 114 8.00 -0.13 -6.79
CA GLU A 114 7.41 -1.34 -6.19
C GLU A 114 6.95 -2.35 -7.25
N ALA A 115 6.31 -1.89 -8.32
CA ALA A 115 5.90 -2.77 -9.42
C ALA A 115 7.11 -3.39 -10.14
N THR A 116 8.16 -2.60 -10.37
CA THR A 116 9.39 -3.07 -11.03
C THR A 116 10.14 -4.07 -10.15
N LEU A 117 10.25 -3.81 -8.84
CA LEU A 117 10.88 -4.71 -7.88
C LEU A 117 10.11 -6.04 -7.79
N ALA A 118 8.78 -5.98 -7.70
CA ALA A 118 7.93 -7.17 -7.67
C ALA A 118 8.14 -8.04 -8.92
N ALA A 119 8.23 -7.43 -10.11
CA ALA A 119 8.51 -8.14 -11.36
C ALA A 119 9.95 -8.69 -11.44
N ALA A 120 10.91 -8.10 -10.72
CA ALA A 120 12.30 -8.56 -10.68
C ALA A 120 12.54 -9.66 -9.62
N THR A 121 11.71 -9.75 -8.61
CA THR A 121 11.91 -10.65 -7.45
C THR A 121 12.08 -12.13 -7.83
N PRO A 122 11.30 -12.73 -8.76
CA PRO A 122 11.52 -14.12 -9.17
C PRO A 122 12.90 -14.36 -9.79
N VAL A 123 13.41 -13.39 -10.56
CA VAL A 123 14.74 -13.46 -11.20
C VAL A 123 15.85 -13.32 -10.16
N LEU A 124 15.66 -12.43 -9.18
CA LEU A 124 16.62 -12.21 -8.08
C LEU A 124 16.72 -13.39 -7.14
N ALA A 125 15.59 -13.96 -6.75
CA ALA A 125 15.48 -15.02 -5.76
C ALA A 125 15.69 -16.41 -6.34
N GLY A 126 15.36 -16.60 -7.63
CA GLY A 126 15.09 -17.89 -8.24
C GLY A 126 13.74 -18.46 -7.75
N ASN A 127 13.03 -19.17 -8.64
CA ASN A 127 11.63 -19.58 -8.42
C ASN A 127 11.36 -20.24 -7.06
N ARG A 128 12.27 -21.10 -6.57
CA ARG A 128 12.11 -21.83 -5.30
C ARG A 128 12.17 -20.93 -4.04
N ARG A 129 12.74 -19.72 -4.13
CA ARG A 129 12.95 -18.79 -2.99
C ARG A 129 12.12 -17.52 -3.08
N THR A 130 11.34 -17.34 -4.15
CA THR A 130 10.55 -16.12 -4.40
C THR A 130 9.63 -15.79 -3.23
N GLN A 131 8.95 -16.80 -2.68
CA GLN A 131 8.05 -16.60 -1.55
C GLN A 131 8.80 -16.15 -0.29
N ALA A 132 9.94 -16.76 0.03
CA ALA A 132 10.75 -16.37 1.19
C ALA A 132 11.30 -14.94 1.04
N VAL A 133 11.71 -14.54 -0.17
CA VAL A 133 12.19 -13.19 -0.46
C VAL A 133 11.05 -12.17 -0.36
N ASN A 134 9.87 -12.47 -0.88
CA ASN A 134 8.69 -11.61 -0.72
C ASN A 134 8.31 -11.44 0.76
N SER A 135 8.38 -12.52 1.54
CA SER A 135 8.13 -12.45 2.98
C SER A 135 9.17 -11.58 3.71
N ALA A 136 10.45 -11.68 3.32
CA ALA A 136 11.52 -10.84 3.88
C ALA A 136 11.30 -9.35 3.53
N PHE A 137 10.94 -9.01 2.28
CA PHE A 137 10.59 -7.63 1.89
C PHE A 137 9.37 -7.11 2.67
N SER A 138 8.35 -7.93 2.85
CA SER A 138 7.14 -7.54 3.60
C SER A 138 7.44 -7.29 5.09
N ALA A 139 8.22 -8.16 5.72
CA ALA A 139 8.62 -7.99 7.12
C ALA A 139 9.51 -6.75 7.30
N ALA A 140 10.48 -6.56 6.41
CA ALA A 140 11.36 -5.39 6.42
C ALA A 140 10.59 -4.09 6.21
N LYS A 141 9.61 -4.06 5.29
CA LYS A 141 8.71 -2.92 5.10
C LYS A 141 7.87 -2.62 6.36
N GLY A 142 7.32 -3.65 7.00
CA GLY A 142 6.59 -3.47 8.26
C GLY A 142 7.46 -2.85 9.35
N LEU A 143 8.70 -3.34 9.52
CA LEU A 143 9.66 -2.76 10.47
C LEU A 143 10.05 -1.32 10.09
N ALA A 144 10.26 -1.05 8.79
CA ALA A 144 10.57 0.29 8.30
C ALA A 144 9.43 1.29 8.58
N LEU A 145 8.16 0.86 8.47
CA LEU A 145 7.01 1.68 8.86
C LEU A 145 7.05 2.05 10.34
N VAL A 146 7.27 1.07 11.24
CA VAL A 146 7.39 1.33 12.68
C VAL A 146 8.49 2.33 12.96
N LEU A 147 9.68 2.09 12.42
CA LEU A 147 10.87 2.93 12.68
C LEU A 147 10.70 4.33 12.08
N GLY A 148 10.24 4.43 10.83
CA GLY A 148 10.10 5.71 10.13
C GLY A 148 9.01 6.60 10.74
N MET A 149 7.86 6.04 11.05
CA MET A 149 6.77 6.78 11.68
C MET A 149 7.14 7.21 13.11
N GLY A 150 7.82 6.33 13.88
CA GLY A 150 8.32 6.68 15.20
C GLY A 150 9.44 7.73 15.16
N LEU A 151 10.30 7.69 14.13
CA LEU A 151 11.38 8.67 13.96
C LEU A 151 10.86 10.10 13.76
N ALA A 152 9.64 10.26 13.22
CA ALA A 152 9.00 11.57 13.06
C ALA A 152 8.87 12.34 14.38
N ILE A 153 8.69 11.62 15.51
CA ILE A 153 8.55 12.19 16.85
C ILE A 153 9.76 13.04 17.23
N VAL A 154 10.95 12.55 16.90
CA VAL A 154 12.21 13.18 17.28
C VAL A 154 12.86 13.95 16.14
N ALA A 155 12.64 13.57 14.89
CA ALA A 155 13.27 14.20 13.74
C ALA A 155 12.74 15.62 13.48
N VAL A 156 11.41 15.82 13.58
CA VAL A 156 10.83 17.15 13.35
C VAL A 156 11.34 18.19 14.35
N PRO A 157 11.35 17.94 15.69
CA PRO A 157 11.95 18.88 16.63
C PRO A 157 13.45 19.09 16.44
N ALA A 158 14.19 18.04 16.05
CA ALA A 158 15.65 18.09 15.96
C ALA A 158 16.17 18.82 14.72
N VAL A 159 15.59 18.56 13.55
CA VAL A 159 16.09 19.09 12.26
C VAL A 159 15.04 19.88 11.47
N GLY A 160 13.82 20.01 11.98
CA GLY A 160 12.70 20.66 11.32
C GLY A 160 12.23 19.92 10.06
N TYR A 161 11.14 20.40 9.47
CA TYR A 161 10.57 19.77 8.27
C TYR A 161 11.54 19.75 7.07
N ARG A 162 12.32 20.81 6.88
CA ARG A 162 13.35 20.87 5.82
C ARG A 162 14.40 19.78 5.99
N GLY A 163 14.87 19.59 7.22
CA GLY A 163 15.84 18.54 7.54
C GLY A 163 15.26 17.14 7.26
N VAL A 164 13.98 16.92 7.57
CA VAL A 164 13.31 15.64 7.29
C VAL A 164 13.23 15.38 5.77
N PHE A 165 12.86 16.38 4.96
CA PHE A 165 12.84 16.25 3.49
C PHE A 165 14.22 15.93 2.92
N LEU A 166 15.28 16.52 3.48
CA LEU A 166 16.66 16.22 3.09
C LEU A 166 17.10 14.82 3.52
N LEU A 167 16.69 14.37 4.71
CA LEU A 167 16.96 13.01 5.18
C LEU A 167 16.28 11.97 4.26
N ASP A 168 15.02 12.16 3.90
CA ASP A 168 14.34 11.23 3.00
C ASP A 168 14.94 11.30 1.57
N ALA A 169 15.27 12.49 1.06
CA ALA A 169 15.99 12.62 -0.20
C ALA A 169 17.31 11.82 -0.19
N ALA A 170 18.06 11.83 0.93
CA ALA A 170 19.28 11.06 1.09
C ALA A 170 19.01 9.55 1.07
N THR A 171 17.87 9.07 1.61
CA THR A 171 17.51 7.64 1.54
C THR A 171 17.26 7.18 0.10
N TYR A 172 16.62 8.01 -0.73
CA TYR A 172 16.45 7.73 -2.17
C TYR A 172 17.79 7.77 -2.92
N ALA A 173 18.66 8.71 -2.58
CA ALA A 173 20.02 8.76 -3.16
C ALA A 173 20.79 7.46 -2.86
N LEU A 174 20.76 7.00 -1.61
CA LEU A 174 21.41 5.76 -1.18
C LEU A 174 20.83 4.54 -1.91
N SER A 175 19.51 4.44 -2.02
CA SER A 175 18.84 3.38 -2.78
C SER A 175 19.27 3.39 -4.24
N GLY A 176 19.30 4.56 -4.88
CA GLY A 176 19.76 4.72 -6.26
C GLY A 176 21.22 4.32 -6.46
N ILE A 177 22.12 4.72 -5.56
CA ILE A 177 23.54 4.31 -5.58
C ILE A 177 23.67 2.78 -5.46
N VAL A 178 22.95 2.16 -4.53
CA VAL A 178 22.96 0.69 -4.38
C VAL A 178 22.48 0.00 -5.64
N LEU A 179 21.42 0.51 -6.27
CA LEU A 179 20.93 -0.05 -7.54
C LEU A 179 21.95 0.06 -8.67
N LEU A 180 22.74 1.13 -8.72
CA LEU A 180 23.75 1.35 -9.74
C LEU A 180 25.00 0.51 -9.53
N THR A 181 25.45 0.38 -8.28
CA THR A 181 26.73 -0.26 -7.93
C THR A 181 26.63 -1.77 -7.70
N THR A 182 25.45 -2.25 -7.26
CA THR A 182 25.28 -3.69 -6.97
C THR A 182 25.02 -4.49 -8.25
N PRO A 183 25.75 -5.61 -8.50
CA PRO A 183 25.57 -6.43 -9.70
C PRO A 183 24.29 -7.29 -9.61
N LEU A 184 23.13 -6.65 -9.75
CA LEU A 184 21.83 -7.30 -9.72
C LEU A 184 21.42 -7.80 -11.10
N ARG A 185 20.98 -9.06 -11.19
CA ARG A 185 20.30 -9.58 -12.38
C ARG A 185 18.80 -9.37 -12.23
N LEU A 186 18.28 -8.35 -12.90
CA LEU A 186 16.87 -7.95 -12.79
C LEU A 186 16.00 -8.44 -13.96
N ARG A 187 16.63 -9.07 -14.98
CA ARG A 187 15.94 -9.62 -16.15
C ARG A 187 16.39 -11.05 -16.41
N GLU A 188 15.50 -11.92 -16.84
CA GLU A 188 15.88 -13.25 -17.32
C GLU A 188 16.78 -13.13 -18.55
N PRO A 189 17.81 -14.02 -18.68
CA PRO A 189 18.54 -14.14 -19.93
C PRO A 189 17.56 -14.47 -21.05
N ALA A 190 17.73 -13.84 -22.21
CA ALA A 190 16.95 -14.24 -23.37
C ALA A 190 17.14 -15.76 -23.60
N PRO A 191 16.08 -16.52 -23.92
CA PRO A 191 16.22 -17.92 -24.26
C PRO A 191 17.27 -18.05 -25.38
N PRO A 192 18.14 -19.07 -25.31
CA PRO A 192 19.11 -19.32 -26.36
C PRO A 192 18.36 -19.37 -27.70
N GLN A 193 18.77 -18.56 -28.66
CA GLN A 193 18.25 -18.70 -30.01
C GLN A 193 18.63 -20.13 -30.48
N PRO A 194 17.70 -20.88 -31.08
CA PRO A 194 18.02 -22.19 -31.63
C PRO A 194 19.14 -22.00 -32.64
N THR A 195 20.36 -22.42 -32.28
CA THR A 195 21.51 -22.50 -33.20
C THR A 195 21.42 -23.80 -34.01
N GLY A 196 20.30 -24.03 -34.69
CA GLY A 196 20.15 -25.11 -35.64
C GLY A 196 20.31 -24.57 -37.06
N PRO A 197 20.95 -25.27 -37.97
CA PRO A 197 20.95 -24.89 -39.38
C PRO A 197 19.52 -24.88 -39.86
N THR A 198 19.11 -23.73 -40.36
CA THR A 198 17.83 -23.55 -41.03
C THR A 198 17.82 -24.42 -42.28
N GLY A 199 17.40 -25.69 -42.13
CA GLY A 199 16.97 -26.47 -43.29
C GLY A 199 15.83 -25.68 -43.98
N PRO A 200 15.72 -25.79 -45.33
CA PRO A 200 14.75 -25.03 -46.10
C PRO A 200 13.34 -25.31 -45.55
N SER A 201 12.80 -24.35 -44.83
CA SER A 201 11.42 -24.37 -44.32
C SER A 201 10.49 -24.40 -45.53
N ARG A 202 9.85 -25.56 -45.72
CA ARG A 202 8.68 -25.70 -46.61
C ARG A 202 7.73 -24.56 -46.28
N PRO A 203 7.22 -23.78 -47.26
CA PRO A 203 6.28 -22.74 -47.01
C PRO A 203 4.95 -23.40 -46.58
N THR A 204 4.74 -23.54 -45.29
CA THR A 204 3.41 -23.77 -44.78
C THR A 204 2.66 -22.47 -44.96
N GLY A 205 1.61 -22.51 -45.79
CA GLY A 205 0.75 -21.35 -46.04
C GLY A 205 0.35 -20.64 -44.76
N PRO A 206 -0.16 -19.40 -44.86
CA PRO A 206 -0.45 -18.57 -43.70
C PRO A 206 -1.48 -19.29 -42.81
N THR A 207 -0.98 -20.01 -41.79
CA THR A 207 -1.84 -20.32 -40.64
C THR A 207 -2.22 -18.97 -40.08
N ARG A 208 -3.39 -18.48 -40.39
CA ARG A 208 -4.07 -17.45 -39.64
C ARG A 208 -4.07 -17.95 -38.19
N GLY A 209 -3.06 -17.52 -37.42
CA GLY A 209 -3.18 -17.54 -35.97
C GLY A 209 -4.52 -16.93 -35.64
N PRO A 210 -5.24 -17.39 -34.62
CA PRO A 210 -6.50 -16.79 -34.26
C PRO A 210 -6.26 -15.28 -34.14
N ALA A 211 -6.89 -14.55 -35.07
CA ALA A 211 -6.87 -13.09 -35.08
C ALA A 211 -7.07 -12.65 -33.66
N GLY A 212 -6.12 -11.86 -33.16
CA GLY A 212 -6.16 -11.39 -31.78
C GLY A 212 -7.59 -11.03 -31.45
N SER A 213 -8.21 -11.86 -30.66
CA SER A 213 -9.51 -11.61 -30.12
C SER A 213 -9.39 -10.29 -29.40
N THR A 214 -9.89 -9.22 -30.03
CA THR A 214 -10.26 -7.98 -29.35
C THR A 214 -11.48 -8.28 -28.49
N ALA A 215 -11.54 -9.47 -27.90
CA ALA A 215 -12.51 -9.76 -26.87
C ALA A 215 -12.25 -8.71 -25.81
N ARG A 216 -13.14 -7.72 -25.73
CA ARG A 216 -13.34 -6.93 -24.53
C ARG A 216 -13.16 -7.90 -23.38
N PRO A 217 -12.30 -7.56 -22.37
CA PRO A 217 -12.25 -8.40 -21.19
C PRO A 217 -13.68 -8.64 -20.76
N PRO A 218 -14.10 -9.89 -20.58
CA PRO A 218 -15.50 -10.20 -20.36
C PRO A 218 -15.97 -9.37 -19.17
N ALA A 219 -17.24 -9.02 -19.15
CA ALA A 219 -17.94 -8.32 -18.07
C ALA A 219 -17.88 -9.07 -16.70
N VAL A 220 -16.95 -9.99 -16.55
CA VAL A 220 -16.65 -10.83 -15.38
C VAL A 220 -16.32 -9.97 -14.15
N GLY A 221 -15.74 -8.78 -14.35
CA GLY A 221 -15.41 -7.91 -13.20
C GLY A 221 -16.63 -7.52 -12.35
N TRP A 222 -17.77 -7.23 -12.96
CA TRP A 222 -19.00 -6.87 -12.24
C TRP A 222 -19.85 -8.09 -11.84
N ALA A 223 -19.75 -9.20 -12.56
CA ALA A 223 -20.41 -10.45 -12.18
C ALA A 223 -19.85 -11.04 -10.88
N VAL A 224 -18.60 -10.76 -10.54
CA VAL A 224 -17.98 -11.11 -9.24
C VAL A 224 -18.65 -10.39 -8.08
N LEU A 225 -19.34 -9.28 -8.31
CA LEU A 225 -20.11 -8.57 -7.28
C LEU A 225 -21.43 -9.27 -6.93
N ALA A 226 -21.80 -10.32 -7.62
CA ALA A 226 -22.94 -11.14 -7.24
C ALA A 226 -22.54 -12.14 -6.14
N GLY A 227 -23.02 -11.92 -4.90
CA GLY A 227 -22.78 -12.81 -3.77
C GLY A 227 -21.82 -12.28 -2.68
N GLY A 228 -21.28 -13.18 -1.86
CA GLY A 228 -20.48 -12.82 -0.68
C GLY A 228 -19.19 -12.07 -0.99
N LEU A 229 -18.56 -12.33 -2.14
CA LEU A 229 -17.37 -11.61 -2.58
C LEU A 229 -17.67 -10.16 -2.97
N GLY A 230 -18.82 -9.88 -3.56
CA GLY A 230 -19.24 -8.51 -3.85
C GLY A 230 -19.46 -7.70 -2.58
N ALA A 231 -20.13 -8.29 -1.59
CA ALA A 231 -20.33 -7.67 -0.30
C ALA A 231 -18.98 -7.35 0.38
N LEU A 232 -18.00 -8.25 0.27
CA LEU A 232 -16.64 -8.06 0.78
C LEU A 232 -15.94 -6.89 0.09
N VAL A 233 -16.04 -6.76 -1.24
CA VAL A 233 -15.48 -5.63 -2.00
C VAL A 233 -16.15 -4.31 -1.61
N VAL A 234 -17.48 -4.29 -1.43
CA VAL A 234 -18.22 -3.11 -0.98
C VAL A 234 -17.78 -2.68 0.43
N VAL A 235 -17.71 -3.63 1.39
CA VAL A 235 -17.23 -3.33 2.75
C VAL A 235 -15.80 -2.79 2.72
N ARG A 236 -14.92 -3.33 1.88
CA ARG A 236 -13.55 -2.81 1.71
C ARG A 236 -13.54 -1.39 1.13
N GLY A 237 -14.49 -1.04 0.25
CA GLY A 237 -14.68 0.33 -0.25
C GLY A 237 -15.18 1.30 0.81
N LEU A 238 -16.10 0.85 1.67
CA LEU A 238 -16.58 1.63 2.82
C LEU A 238 -15.48 1.82 3.88
N ASP A 239 -14.63 0.81 4.06
CA ASP A 239 -13.44 0.91 4.89
C ASP A 239 -12.45 1.94 4.34
N ALA A 240 -12.19 1.94 3.04
CA ALA A 240 -11.35 2.96 2.39
C ALA A 240 -11.95 4.38 2.54
N PHE A 241 -13.30 4.51 2.47
CA PHE A 241 -14.00 5.75 2.78
C PHE A 241 -13.77 6.18 4.24
N GLY A 242 -13.91 5.27 5.20
CA GLY A 242 -13.62 5.53 6.61
C GLY A 242 -12.16 5.94 6.83
N SER A 243 -11.23 5.23 6.20
CA SER A 243 -9.79 5.47 6.33
C SER A 243 -9.36 6.87 5.90
N ALA A 244 -10.03 7.47 4.92
CA ALA A 244 -9.77 8.86 4.54
C ALA A 244 -9.92 9.84 5.71
N SER A 245 -10.83 9.56 6.65
CA SER A 245 -11.11 10.45 7.79
C SER A 245 -9.95 10.56 8.77
N HIS A 246 -9.31 9.45 9.11
CA HIS A 246 -8.17 9.50 10.03
C HIS A 246 -6.89 9.97 9.36
N HIS A 247 -6.71 9.78 8.04
CA HIS A 247 -5.58 10.35 7.31
C HIS A 247 -5.58 11.88 7.35
N VAL A 248 -6.74 12.51 7.23
CA VAL A 248 -6.90 13.97 7.38
C VAL A 248 -6.95 14.35 8.86
N GLY A 249 -7.64 13.58 9.66
CA GLY A 249 -7.94 13.89 11.04
C GLY A 249 -6.76 13.82 12.01
N LEU A 250 -5.81 12.90 11.78
CA LEU A 250 -4.66 12.77 12.68
C LEU A 250 -3.77 14.02 12.75
N PRO A 251 -3.40 14.67 11.63
CA PRO A 251 -2.71 15.96 11.67
C PRO A 251 -3.47 17.05 12.42
N LEU A 252 -4.80 17.09 12.26
CA LEU A 252 -5.67 18.03 12.98
C LEU A 252 -5.63 17.76 14.49
N LEU A 253 -5.85 16.50 14.88
CA LEU A 253 -5.82 16.06 16.27
C LEU A 253 -4.45 16.30 16.91
N GLY A 254 -3.36 16.06 16.16
CA GLY A 254 -1.99 16.35 16.59
C GLY A 254 -1.78 17.83 16.87
N GLY A 255 -2.26 18.69 15.96
CA GLY A 255 -2.19 20.15 16.13
C GLY A 255 -3.00 20.67 17.29
N GLU A 256 -4.10 20.02 17.65
CA GLU A 256 -4.95 20.38 18.79
C GLU A 256 -4.33 19.91 20.12
N ARG A 257 -3.88 18.64 20.19
CA ARG A 257 -3.41 18.04 21.45
C ARG A 257 -1.97 18.38 21.81
N ASP A 258 -1.12 18.61 20.81
CA ASP A 258 0.29 18.96 20.98
C ASP A 258 0.69 20.04 19.97
N PRO A 259 0.26 21.30 20.14
CA PRO A 259 0.59 22.38 19.21
C PRO A 259 2.09 22.65 19.05
N ALA A 260 2.89 22.32 20.07
CA ALA A 260 4.33 22.52 20.05
C ALA A 260 5.03 21.46 19.16
N ASN A 261 4.52 20.22 19.17
CA ASN A 261 5.04 19.12 18.35
C ASN A 261 3.91 18.21 17.82
N PRO A 262 3.10 18.66 16.88
CA PRO A 262 1.99 17.85 16.32
C PRO A 262 2.45 16.50 15.75
N ALA A 263 3.72 16.42 15.30
CA ALA A 263 4.28 15.19 14.76
C ALA A 263 4.48 14.10 15.84
N SER A 264 4.52 14.47 17.14
CA SER A 264 4.66 13.50 18.23
C SER A 264 3.46 12.57 18.31
N LEU A 265 2.26 13.12 18.35
CA LEU A 265 1.01 12.34 18.36
C LEU A 265 0.85 11.52 17.07
N VAL A 266 0.98 12.19 15.93
CA VAL A 266 0.74 11.55 14.62
C VAL A 266 1.74 10.42 14.40
N GLY A 267 3.03 10.65 14.69
CA GLY A 267 4.08 9.64 14.58
C GLY A 267 3.85 8.45 15.52
N ALA A 268 3.48 8.73 16.79
CA ALA A 268 3.24 7.68 17.77
C ALA A 268 2.02 6.81 17.41
N VAL A 269 0.92 7.43 16.96
CA VAL A 269 -0.28 6.69 16.50
C VAL A 269 0.06 5.79 15.31
N TRP A 270 0.72 6.33 14.30
CA TRP A 270 1.12 5.55 13.13
C TRP A 270 2.14 4.47 13.46
N MET A 271 3.09 4.74 14.37
CA MET A 271 4.04 3.75 14.86
C MET A 271 3.34 2.60 15.59
N ALA A 272 2.38 2.91 16.48
CA ALA A 272 1.61 1.91 17.19
C ALA A 272 0.74 1.07 16.23
N TRP A 273 0.09 1.71 15.25
CA TRP A 273 -0.64 1.02 14.20
C TRP A 273 0.28 0.09 13.38
N ALA A 274 1.46 0.54 12.97
CA ALA A 274 2.43 -0.27 12.23
C ALA A 274 2.96 -1.45 13.06
N ALA A 275 3.17 -1.26 14.36
CA ALA A 275 3.48 -2.35 15.29
C ALA A 275 2.33 -3.37 15.38
N GLY A 276 1.09 -2.88 15.41
CA GLY A 276 -0.12 -3.71 15.34
C GLY A 276 -0.20 -4.51 14.03
N LEU A 277 0.13 -3.91 12.88
CA LEU A 277 0.22 -4.62 11.59
C LEU A 277 1.22 -5.78 11.64
N LEU A 278 2.39 -5.56 12.23
CA LEU A 278 3.39 -6.62 12.39
C LEU A 278 2.89 -7.72 13.31
N LEU A 279 2.33 -7.35 14.47
CA LEU A 279 1.76 -8.30 15.42
C LEU A 279 0.61 -9.11 14.77
N GLY A 280 -0.28 -8.45 14.04
CA GLY A 280 -1.37 -9.09 13.31
C GLY A 280 -0.87 -10.09 12.27
N SER A 281 0.13 -9.68 11.48
CA SER A 281 0.66 -10.49 10.39
C SER A 281 1.51 -11.67 10.86
N LEU A 282 2.37 -11.47 11.87
CA LEU A 282 3.36 -12.45 12.31
C LEU A 282 2.90 -13.25 13.53
N GLY A 283 2.12 -12.64 14.43
CA GLY A 283 1.66 -13.25 15.67
C GLY A 283 0.25 -13.81 15.59
N VAL A 284 -0.74 -12.98 15.23
CA VAL A 284 -2.16 -13.34 15.31
C VAL A 284 -2.62 -14.16 14.11
N ARG A 285 -2.20 -13.81 12.90
CA ARG A 285 -2.57 -14.54 11.67
C ARG A 285 -2.28 -16.05 11.72
N PRO A 286 -1.11 -16.51 12.17
CA PRO A 286 -0.85 -17.95 12.26
C PRO A 286 -1.81 -18.69 13.19
N LEU A 287 -2.23 -18.05 14.29
CA LEU A 287 -3.18 -18.58 15.26
C LEU A 287 -4.59 -18.70 14.65
N LEU A 288 -4.95 -17.78 13.78
CA LEU A 288 -6.26 -17.73 13.12
C LEU A 288 -6.27 -18.41 11.75
N ALA A 289 -5.17 -19.02 11.30
CA ALA A 289 -5.07 -19.64 9.97
C ALA A 289 -6.21 -20.62 9.66
N PRO A 290 -6.64 -21.55 10.57
CA PRO A 290 -7.75 -22.45 10.30
C PRO A 290 -9.09 -21.72 10.10
N ALA A 291 -9.32 -20.64 10.86
CA ALA A 291 -10.52 -19.81 10.73
C ALA A 291 -10.49 -19.00 9.43
N ILE A 292 -9.34 -18.45 9.05
CA ILE A 292 -9.14 -17.69 7.81
C ILE A 292 -9.40 -18.61 6.60
N GLU A 293 -8.91 -19.85 6.62
CA GLU A 293 -9.10 -20.80 5.53
C GLU A 293 -10.56 -21.27 5.37
N SER A 294 -11.26 -21.46 6.49
CA SER A 294 -12.63 -21.99 6.48
C SER A 294 -13.71 -20.91 6.43
N ARG A 295 -13.45 -19.71 6.94
CA ARG A 295 -14.42 -18.62 7.14
C ARG A 295 -13.83 -17.25 6.81
N SER A 296 -13.18 -17.10 5.67
CA SER A 296 -12.48 -15.86 5.30
C SER A 296 -13.40 -14.62 5.31
N VAL A 297 -14.65 -14.73 4.85
CA VAL A 297 -15.59 -13.60 4.80
C VAL A 297 -15.98 -13.09 6.19
N PRO A 298 -16.46 -13.92 7.15
CA PRO A 298 -16.74 -13.43 8.49
C PRO A 298 -15.47 -12.96 9.24
N VAL A 299 -14.33 -13.61 9.06
CA VAL A 299 -13.06 -13.15 9.66
C VAL A 299 -12.67 -11.78 9.11
N PHE A 300 -12.82 -11.53 7.80
CA PHE A 300 -12.65 -10.22 7.22
C PHE A 300 -13.57 -9.18 7.87
N GLY A 301 -14.86 -9.48 8.02
CA GLY A 301 -15.83 -8.59 8.65
C GLY A 301 -15.45 -8.22 10.08
N VAL A 302 -15.11 -9.22 10.91
CA VAL A 302 -14.67 -8.99 12.30
C VAL A 302 -13.38 -8.16 12.34
N ALA A 303 -12.39 -8.50 11.51
CA ALA A 303 -11.12 -7.79 11.43
C ALA A 303 -11.29 -6.32 11.04
N THR A 304 -12.13 -6.04 10.02
CA THR A 304 -12.47 -4.68 9.59
C THR A 304 -13.22 -3.91 10.69
N ALA A 305 -14.13 -4.58 11.40
CA ALA A 305 -14.84 -3.97 12.53
C ALA A 305 -13.89 -3.60 13.68
N VAL A 306 -12.95 -4.48 14.04
CA VAL A 306 -11.91 -4.22 15.05
C VAL A 306 -11.04 -3.04 14.63
N MET A 307 -10.61 -3.00 13.37
CA MET A 307 -9.82 -1.90 12.81
C MET A 307 -10.58 -0.57 12.91
N SER A 308 -11.84 -0.53 12.45
CA SER A 308 -12.66 0.69 12.48
C SER A 308 -12.92 1.16 13.90
N ALA A 309 -13.21 0.25 14.84
CA ALA A 309 -13.38 0.57 16.26
C ALA A 309 -12.10 1.16 16.87
N GLY A 310 -10.93 0.59 16.52
CA GLY A 310 -9.64 1.12 16.95
C GLY A 310 -9.40 2.54 16.45
N PHE A 311 -9.66 2.83 15.17
CA PHE A 311 -9.52 4.19 14.64
C PHE A 311 -10.51 5.17 15.28
N ILE A 312 -11.76 4.78 15.54
CA ILE A 312 -12.70 5.61 16.32
C ILE A 312 -12.12 5.89 17.71
N GLY A 313 -11.60 4.86 18.39
CA GLY A 313 -11.03 4.96 19.73
C GLY A 313 -9.88 5.99 19.83
N ILE A 314 -9.02 6.10 18.82
CA ILE A 314 -7.91 7.07 18.78
C ILE A 314 -8.41 8.50 19.00
N PHE A 315 -9.56 8.84 18.45
CA PHE A 315 -10.12 10.21 18.53
C PHE A 315 -10.96 10.47 19.77
N TRP A 316 -11.47 9.42 20.42
CA TRP A 316 -12.36 9.55 21.59
C TRP A 316 -11.69 9.27 22.93
N LEU A 317 -10.56 8.51 22.92
CA LEU A 317 -9.83 8.19 24.15
C LEU A 317 -8.94 9.36 24.59
N GLY A 318 -8.96 9.67 25.89
CA GLY A 318 -8.23 10.81 26.46
C GLY A 318 -6.80 10.50 26.92
N SER A 319 -6.50 9.23 27.24
CA SER A 319 -5.18 8.86 27.76
C SER A 319 -4.25 8.30 26.66
N TRP A 320 -2.97 8.69 26.73
CA TRP A 320 -1.94 8.21 25.80
C TRP A 320 -1.89 6.67 25.67
N PRO A 321 -1.83 5.90 26.78
CA PRO A 321 -1.79 4.45 26.67
C PRO A 321 -3.00 3.85 25.94
N ALA A 322 -4.19 4.42 26.19
CA ALA A 322 -5.41 3.97 25.55
C ALA A 322 -5.44 4.29 24.05
N VAL A 323 -4.95 5.47 23.65
CA VAL A 323 -4.81 5.85 22.24
C VAL A 323 -3.81 4.93 21.53
N MET A 324 -2.66 4.64 22.14
CA MET A 324 -1.67 3.73 21.55
C MET A 324 -2.20 2.30 21.45
N ALA A 325 -2.92 1.81 22.46
CA ALA A 325 -3.58 0.51 22.41
C ALA A 325 -4.63 0.45 21.30
N ALA A 326 -5.47 1.49 21.15
CA ALA A 326 -6.46 1.57 20.07
C ALA A 326 -5.80 1.56 18.69
N ALA A 327 -4.71 2.29 18.50
CA ALA A 327 -3.94 2.30 17.26
C ALA A 327 -3.34 0.92 16.95
N ALA A 328 -2.73 0.25 17.94
CA ALA A 328 -2.18 -1.09 17.76
C ALA A 328 -3.29 -2.11 17.43
N ILE A 329 -4.44 -2.04 18.10
CA ILE A 329 -5.61 -2.88 17.81
C ILE A 329 -6.11 -2.62 16.39
N ALA A 330 -6.18 -1.36 15.96
CA ALA A 330 -6.53 -1.01 14.58
C ALA A 330 -5.55 -1.66 13.58
N GLY A 331 -4.24 -1.63 13.86
CA GLY A 331 -3.22 -2.27 13.05
C GLY A 331 -3.36 -3.78 12.94
N VAL A 332 -3.65 -4.47 14.05
CA VAL A 332 -3.94 -5.91 14.04
C VAL A 332 -5.17 -6.21 13.17
N GLY A 333 -6.24 -5.45 13.34
CA GLY A 333 -7.46 -5.57 12.53
C GLY A 333 -7.18 -5.37 11.04
N ASP A 334 -6.40 -4.35 10.69
CA ASP A 334 -6.05 -4.05 9.30
C ASP A 334 -5.22 -5.18 8.65
N ALA A 335 -4.22 -5.72 9.37
CA ALA A 335 -3.43 -6.85 8.89
C ALA A 335 -4.28 -8.07 8.55
N LEU A 336 -5.21 -8.41 9.44
CA LEU A 336 -6.11 -9.57 9.26
C LEU A 336 -7.14 -9.32 8.15
N SER A 337 -7.70 -8.10 8.08
CA SER A 337 -8.62 -7.67 7.03
C SER A 337 -7.96 -7.78 5.65
N GLU A 338 -6.75 -7.23 5.49
CA GLU A 338 -6.02 -7.25 4.23
C GLU A 338 -5.69 -8.68 3.76
N VAL A 339 -5.24 -9.54 4.67
CA VAL A 339 -4.89 -10.93 4.35
C VAL A 339 -6.12 -11.72 3.92
N THR A 340 -7.22 -11.61 4.68
CA THR A 340 -8.46 -12.34 4.39
C THR A 340 -9.13 -11.84 3.11
N PHE A 341 -9.07 -10.53 2.85
CA PHE A 341 -9.52 -9.93 1.60
C PHE A 341 -8.78 -10.50 0.38
N LYS A 342 -7.44 -10.45 0.42
CA LYS A 342 -6.61 -10.98 -0.67
C LYS A 342 -6.82 -12.47 -0.88
N GLN A 343 -6.88 -13.25 0.19
CA GLN A 343 -7.11 -14.68 0.10
C GLN A 343 -8.47 -15.01 -0.51
N SER A 344 -9.52 -14.27 -0.16
CA SER A 344 -10.85 -14.44 -0.74
C SER A 344 -10.88 -14.16 -2.25
N LEU A 345 -10.16 -13.14 -2.73
CA LEU A 345 -10.04 -12.87 -4.17
C LEU A 345 -9.13 -13.89 -4.88
N GLN A 346 -8.09 -14.38 -4.22
CA GLN A 346 -7.19 -15.40 -4.76
C GLN A 346 -7.83 -16.78 -4.90
N SER A 347 -8.92 -17.06 -4.18
CA SER A 347 -9.68 -18.30 -4.32
C SER A 347 -10.50 -18.41 -5.61
N LEU A 348 -10.63 -17.32 -6.35
CA LEU A 348 -11.30 -17.31 -7.65
C LEU A 348 -10.48 -18.05 -8.72
N PRO A 349 -11.11 -18.59 -9.78
CA PRO A 349 -10.42 -19.10 -10.97
C PRO A 349 -9.49 -18.03 -11.59
N ASP A 350 -8.40 -18.48 -12.23
CA ASP A 350 -7.37 -17.59 -12.77
C ASP A 350 -7.91 -16.53 -13.73
N GLU A 351 -8.89 -16.91 -14.56
CA GLU A 351 -9.51 -16.03 -15.55
C GLU A 351 -10.29 -14.88 -14.90
N ALA A 352 -10.82 -15.08 -13.69
CA ALA A 352 -11.62 -14.10 -12.94
C ALA A 352 -10.79 -13.23 -12.00
N ARG A 353 -9.62 -13.72 -11.52
CA ARG A 353 -8.81 -13.04 -10.50
C ARG A 353 -8.40 -11.63 -10.90
N GLY A 354 -7.88 -11.47 -12.12
CA GLY A 354 -7.44 -10.16 -12.62
C GLY A 354 -8.55 -9.11 -12.62
N GLY A 355 -9.74 -9.51 -13.10
CA GLY A 355 -10.93 -8.66 -13.10
C GLY A 355 -11.40 -8.32 -11.68
N ALA A 356 -11.40 -9.29 -10.77
CA ALA A 356 -11.82 -9.11 -9.38
C ALA A 356 -10.89 -8.13 -8.62
N PHE A 357 -9.57 -8.30 -8.73
CA PHE A 357 -8.60 -7.38 -8.14
C PHE A 357 -8.69 -5.97 -8.74
N GLY A 358 -8.89 -5.87 -10.08
CA GLY A 358 -9.09 -4.58 -10.74
C GLY A 358 -10.35 -3.86 -10.26
N THR A 359 -11.48 -4.57 -10.14
CA THR A 359 -12.74 -4.01 -9.62
C THR A 359 -12.59 -3.60 -8.16
N ALA A 360 -11.99 -4.45 -7.33
CA ALA A 360 -11.72 -4.12 -5.94
C ALA A 360 -10.88 -2.84 -5.82
N GLN A 361 -9.81 -2.70 -6.60
CA GLN A 361 -8.97 -1.50 -6.58
C GLN A 361 -9.72 -0.23 -6.98
N ILE A 362 -10.63 -0.33 -7.97
CA ILE A 362 -11.49 0.80 -8.36
C ILE A 362 -12.40 1.21 -7.18
N VAL A 363 -13.05 0.23 -6.54
CA VAL A 363 -13.97 0.50 -5.42
C VAL A 363 -13.21 1.10 -4.22
N LEU A 364 -12.02 0.61 -3.91
CA LEU A 364 -11.16 1.20 -2.88
C LEU A 364 -10.79 2.66 -3.20
N ASN A 365 -10.34 2.90 -4.41
CA ASN A 365 -9.93 4.24 -4.83
C ASN A 365 -11.11 5.23 -4.82
N VAL A 366 -12.29 4.79 -5.28
CA VAL A 366 -13.51 5.61 -5.23
C VAL A 366 -13.90 5.89 -3.77
N GLY A 367 -13.94 4.85 -2.93
CA GLY A 367 -14.26 4.99 -1.50
C GLY A 367 -13.33 5.99 -0.82
N PHE A 368 -12.02 5.83 -0.97
CA PHE A 368 -11.03 6.73 -0.40
C PHE A 368 -11.17 8.16 -0.94
N THR A 369 -11.34 8.35 -2.26
CA THR A 369 -11.48 9.66 -2.87
C THR A 369 -12.73 10.39 -2.36
N VAL A 370 -13.88 9.70 -2.34
CA VAL A 370 -15.13 10.28 -1.79
C VAL A 370 -14.95 10.61 -0.32
N GLY A 371 -14.29 9.73 0.45
CA GLY A 371 -13.97 9.98 1.85
C GLY A 371 -13.12 11.23 2.06
N VAL A 372 -12.01 11.36 1.31
CA VAL A 372 -11.13 12.54 1.38
C VAL A 372 -11.89 13.84 1.06
N LEU A 373 -12.71 13.84 0.01
CA LEU A 373 -13.52 15.01 -0.35
C LEU A 373 -14.55 15.34 0.73
N SER A 374 -15.20 14.32 1.31
CA SER A 374 -16.19 14.51 2.39
C SER A 374 -15.54 15.11 3.64
N VAL A 375 -14.39 14.58 4.06
CA VAL A 375 -13.64 15.11 5.21
C VAL A 375 -13.13 16.52 4.91
N GLY A 376 -12.50 16.73 3.75
CA GLY A 376 -11.97 18.03 3.36
C GLY A 376 -13.02 19.14 3.39
N ALA A 377 -14.26 18.82 3.00
CA ALA A 377 -15.38 19.78 2.99
C ALA A 377 -16.00 20.02 4.36
N SER A 378 -15.89 19.08 5.31
CA SER A 378 -16.63 19.11 6.59
C SER A 378 -15.74 19.20 7.82
N ALA A 379 -14.43 18.89 7.71
CA ALA A 379 -13.57 18.78 8.87
C ALA A 379 -13.22 20.15 9.47
N ALA A 380 -13.47 20.23 10.77
CA ALA A 380 -12.97 21.27 11.65
C ALA A 380 -12.44 20.56 12.90
N PRO A 381 -11.44 21.10 13.61
CA PRO A 381 -10.84 20.44 14.77
C PRO A 381 -11.90 19.94 15.78
N GLU A 382 -12.87 20.76 16.12
CA GLU A 382 -13.95 20.44 17.07
C GLU A 382 -14.92 19.33 16.60
N ARG A 383 -14.95 19.00 15.31
CA ARG A 383 -15.85 18.00 14.73
C ARG A 383 -15.14 16.74 14.26
N ILE A 384 -13.81 16.76 14.24
CA ILE A 384 -13.04 15.67 13.58
C ILE A 384 -13.31 14.32 14.22
N ALA A 385 -13.42 14.24 15.55
CA ALA A 385 -13.75 12.99 16.25
C ALA A 385 -15.12 12.43 15.83
N ALA A 386 -16.13 13.29 15.69
CA ALA A 386 -17.46 12.88 15.24
C ALA A 386 -17.45 12.44 13.76
N ILE A 387 -16.71 13.13 12.91
CA ILE A 387 -16.55 12.77 11.48
C ILE A 387 -15.89 11.40 11.35
N VAL A 388 -14.80 11.16 12.08
CA VAL A 388 -14.11 9.86 12.09
C VAL A 388 -15.05 8.76 12.60
N ALA A 389 -15.79 9.02 13.67
CA ALA A 389 -16.76 8.06 14.21
C ALA A 389 -17.88 7.77 13.21
N ALA A 390 -18.41 8.77 12.51
CA ALA A 390 -19.45 8.59 11.51
C ALA A 390 -18.94 7.77 10.31
N MET A 391 -17.78 8.13 9.75
CA MET A 391 -17.25 7.50 8.56
C MET A 391 -16.75 6.07 8.82
N HIS A 392 -16.00 5.83 9.89
CA HIS A 392 -15.63 4.48 10.32
C HIS A 392 -16.83 3.70 10.86
N GLY A 393 -17.83 4.37 11.43
CA GLY A 393 -19.08 3.75 11.89
C GLY A 393 -19.83 3.06 10.74
N VAL A 394 -19.89 3.68 9.56
CA VAL A 394 -20.46 3.05 8.36
C VAL A 394 -19.70 1.76 8.00
N ALA A 395 -18.38 1.80 7.98
CA ALA A 395 -17.55 0.62 7.71
C ALA A 395 -17.72 -0.46 8.79
N LEU A 396 -17.74 -0.06 10.07
CA LEU A 396 -17.94 -0.93 11.23
C LEU A 396 -19.27 -1.69 11.12
N LEU A 397 -20.38 -0.97 10.91
CA LEU A 397 -21.72 -1.57 10.83
C LEU A 397 -21.84 -2.49 9.62
N ALA A 398 -21.32 -2.08 8.47
CA ALA A 398 -21.29 -2.92 7.26
C ALA A 398 -20.45 -4.19 7.46
N ALA A 399 -19.31 -4.09 8.14
CA ALA A 399 -18.42 -5.19 8.44
C ALA A 399 -19.04 -6.19 9.43
N LEU A 400 -19.69 -5.70 10.49
CA LEU A 400 -20.44 -6.54 11.44
C LEU A 400 -21.65 -7.22 10.76
N GLY A 401 -22.38 -6.51 9.91
CA GLY A 401 -23.47 -7.08 9.12
C GLY A 401 -22.98 -8.19 8.19
N LEU A 402 -21.83 -7.99 7.55
CA LEU A 402 -21.18 -9.00 6.71
C LEU A 402 -20.78 -10.22 7.54
N ALA A 403 -20.11 -10.02 8.67
CA ALA A 403 -19.69 -11.09 9.55
C ALA A 403 -20.90 -11.92 10.02
N GLY A 404 -21.96 -11.27 10.52
CA GLY A 404 -23.17 -11.95 11.00
C GLY A 404 -23.89 -12.72 9.90
N ARG A 405 -24.07 -12.13 8.71
CA ARG A 405 -24.75 -12.76 7.58
C ARG A 405 -24.05 -14.04 7.08
N PHE A 406 -22.72 -14.03 7.08
CA PHE A 406 -21.93 -15.13 6.52
C PHE A 406 -21.24 -15.98 7.60
N TRP A 407 -21.59 -15.85 8.87
CA TRP A 407 -20.96 -16.60 9.97
C TRP A 407 -21.06 -18.12 9.80
N SER A 408 -22.19 -18.59 9.28
CA SER A 408 -22.42 -20.01 8.98
C SER A 408 -21.93 -20.43 7.58
N TRP A 409 -21.48 -19.48 6.75
CA TRP A 409 -21.06 -19.73 5.38
C TRP A 409 -19.58 -20.12 5.33
N SER A 410 -19.31 -21.37 4.96
CA SER A 410 -17.95 -21.83 4.66
C SER A 410 -17.71 -21.77 3.15
N VAL A 411 -16.56 -21.25 2.73
CA VAL A 411 -16.16 -21.27 1.31
C VAL A 411 -16.07 -22.72 0.86
N PRO A 412 -16.79 -23.13 -0.21
CA PRO A 412 -16.66 -24.49 -0.74
C PRO A 412 -15.19 -24.71 -1.16
N ARG A 413 -14.53 -25.70 -0.57
CA ARG A 413 -13.20 -26.11 -1.03
C ARG A 413 -13.33 -26.63 -2.45
N VAL A 414 -12.70 -25.98 -3.42
CA VAL A 414 -12.47 -26.57 -4.74
C VAL A 414 -11.56 -27.78 -4.49
N ARG A 415 -12.15 -28.98 -4.48
CA ARG A 415 -11.36 -30.21 -4.47
C ARG A 415 -10.55 -30.22 -5.75
N THR A 416 -9.25 -30.04 -5.65
CA THR A 416 -8.33 -30.44 -6.72
C THR A 416 -8.56 -31.91 -6.93
N PRO A 417 -8.87 -32.37 -8.17
CA PRO A 417 -8.90 -33.79 -8.47
C PRO A 417 -7.53 -34.38 -8.06
N ALA A 418 -7.56 -35.47 -7.30
CA ALA A 418 -6.35 -36.22 -7.06
C ALA A 418 -5.75 -36.57 -8.43
N VAL A 419 -4.55 -36.10 -8.70
CA VAL A 419 -3.77 -36.62 -9.83
C VAL A 419 -3.43 -38.04 -9.43
N ASP A 420 -4.20 -39.01 -9.96
CA ASP A 420 -3.93 -40.41 -9.81
C ASP A 420 -2.49 -40.63 -10.29
N ALA A 421 -1.64 -41.01 -9.35
CA ALA A 421 -0.31 -41.51 -9.63
C ALA A 421 -0.49 -42.87 -10.35
N GLN A 422 -0.25 -42.88 -11.67
CA GLN A 422 0.11 -44.05 -12.42
C GLN A 422 1.59 -43.98 -12.81
#